data_55f35890cf5a31ce76af16df48bbc077
#
_entry.id   55f35890cf5a31ce76af16df48bbc077
#
_cell.length_a   1.000
_cell.length_b   1.000
_cell.length_c   1.000
_cell.angle_alpha   90.00
_cell.angle_beta   90.00
_cell.angle_gamma   90.00
#
_symmetry.space_group_name_H-M   'P 1'
#
loop_
_entity.id
_entity.type
_entity.pdbx_description
1 polymer ?
#
loop_
_entity_poly.entity_id
_entity_poly.type
_entity_poly.pdbx_seq_one_letter_code
_entity_poly.pdbx_strand_id
1 'polypeptide(L)'
;MSKKVLIVDDEQDIVESLKFVLEASGFTCFCAYNGEEGLHMAKEVSPDLIILDVMMPKINGFKICRLLKYDNKYKNIPILMVTARSQDEDRLIGEETGVDEYITKPFELDEIVKKVEGYLNK
;
A
#
# COMPACT_ATOMS: atom_id res chain seq x y z
N MET A 1 12.91 -16.64 3.82
CA MET A 1 11.63 -16.50 3.11
C MET A 1 11.40 -15.06 2.72
N SER A 2 10.84 -14.85 1.54
CA SER A 2 10.58 -13.49 1.06
C SER A 2 9.42 -12.85 1.81
N LYS A 3 9.56 -11.57 2.13
CA LYS A 3 8.46 -10.79 2.68
C LYS A 3 7.45 -10.51 1.58
N LYS A 4 6.17 -10.47 1.94
CA LYS A 4 5.07 -10.25 1.00
C LYS A 4 4.66 -8.79 0.97
N VAL A 5 4.57 -8.21 -0.22
CA VAL A 5 4.10 -6.85 -0.42
C VAL A 5 2.86 -6.89 -1.30
N LEU A 6 1.78 -6.29 -0.84
CA LEU A 6 0.56 -6.16 -1.64
C LEU A 6 0.52 -4.75 -2.23
N ILE A 7 0.36 -4.66 -3.55
CA ILE A 7 0.27 -3.39 -4.27
C ILE A 7 -1.15 -3.23 -4.76
N VAL A 8 -1.82 -2.17 -4.31
CA VAL A 8 -3.22 -1.89 -4.67
C VAL A 8 -3.30 -0.54 -5.35
N ASP A 9 -3.52 -0.53 -6.65
CA ASP A 9 -3.59 0.68 -7.47
C ASP A 9 -4.32 0.33 -8.77
N ASP A 10 -5.18 1.20 -9.26
CA ASP A 10 -5.91 0.95 -10.50
C ASP A 10 -5.10 1.29 -11.75
N GLU A 11 -3.95 1.93 -11.60
CA GLU A 11 -3.05 2.23 -12.71
C GLU A 11 -2.09 1.06 -12.93
N GLN A 12 -2.38 0.28 -13.95
CA GLN A 12 -1.64 -0.95 -14.24
C GLN A 12 -0.13 -0.73 -14.41
N ASP A 13 0.25 0.36 -15.07
CA ASP A 13 1.66 0.68 -15.30
C ASP A 13 2.41 0.90 -13.99
N ILE A 14 1.77 1.55 -13.02
CA ILE A 14 2.37 1.78 -11.69
C ILE A 14 2.55 0.46 -10.97
N VAL A 15 1.52 -0.39 -10.99
CA VAL A 15 1.58 -1.70 -10.35
C VAL A 15 2.71 -2.54 -10.93
N GLU A 16 2.82 -2.59 -12.25
CA GLU A 16 3.87 -3.38 -12.91
C GLU A 16 5.27 -2.86 -12.60
N SER A 17 5.45 -1.54 -12.59
CA SER A 17 6.74 -0.95 -12.27
C SER A 17 7.15 -1.22 -10.83
N LEU A 18 6.23 -1.07 -9.89
CA LEU A 18 6.50 -1.35 -8.47
C LEU A 18 6.80 -2.83 -8.27
N LYS A 19 6.01 -3.71 -8.88
CA LYS A 19 6.25 -5.14 -8.78
C LYS A 19 7.65 -5.50 -9.27
N PHE A 20 8.03 -4.96 -10.42
CA PHE A 20 9.34 -5.24 -11.00
C PHE A 20 10.48 -4.87 -10.05
N VAL A 21 10.48 -3.64 -9.54
CA VAL A 21 11.60 -3.19 -8.69
C VAL A 21 11.60 -3.85 -7.32
N LEU A 22 10.42 -4.14 -6.77
CA LEU A 22 10.34 -4.79 -5.46
C LEU A 22 10.73 -6.26 -5.55
N GLU A 23 10.33 -6.95 -6.61
CA GLU A 23 10.76 -8.33 -6.81
C GLU A 23 12.26 -8.42 -7.05
N ALA A 24 12.83 -7.45 -7.78
CA ALA A 24 14.28 -7.38 -7.96
C ALA A 24 15.01 -7.16 -6.64
N SER A 25 14.33 -6.57 -5.66
CA SER A 25 14.89 -6.35 -4.32
C SER A 25 14.65 -7.51 -3.36
N GLY A 26 14.05 -8.59 -3.82
CA GLY A 26 13.86 -9.80 -3.03
C GLY A 26 12.50 -9.97 -2.37
N PHE A 27 11.53 -9.11 -2.66
CA PHE A 27 10.18 -9.23 -2.10
C PHE A 27 9.28 -10.07 -3.00
N THR A 28 8.26 -10.69 -2.41
CA THR A 28 7.21 -11.39 -3.16
C THR A 28 6.02 -10.45 -3.26
N CYS A 29 5.59 -10.11 -4.48
CA CYS A 29 4.55 -9.12 -4.70
C CYS A 29 3.23 -9.74 -5.11
N PHE A 30 2.15 -9.21 -4.53
CA PHE A 30 0.78 -9.50 -4.93
C PHE A 30 0.14 -8.19 -5.39
N CYS A 31 -0.74 -8.25 -6.38
CA CYS A 31 -1.29 -7.06 -7.01
C CYS A 31 -2.80 -7.09 -7.01
N ALA A 32 -3.42 -5.94 -6.76
CA ALA A 32 -4.85 -5.75 -6.88
C ALA A 32 -5.10 -4.41 -7.58
N TYR A 33 -6.16 -4.33 -8.36
CA TYR A 33 -6.40 -3.19 -9.25
C TYR A 33 -7.62 -2.36 -8.87
N ASN A 34 -8.26 -2.68 -7.77
CA ASN A 34 -9.32 -1.87 -7.18
C ASN A 34 -9.39 -2.15 -5.68
N GLY A 35 -10.16 -1.32 -4.97
CA GLY A 35 -10.20 -1.40 -3.52
C GLY A 35 -10.83 -2.69 -2.98
N GLU A 36 -11.88 -3.18 -3.63
CA GLU A 36 -12.55 -4.41 -3.22
C GLU A 36 -11.62 -5.61 -3.34
N GLU A 37 -10.94 -5.72 -4.48
CA GLU A 37 -9.95 -6.76 -4.72
C GLU A 37 -8.78 -6.65 -3.74
N GLY A 38 -8.33 -5.42 -3.48
CA GLY A 38 -7.24 -5.15 -2.54
C GLY A 38 -7.57 -5.62 -1.12
N LEU A 39 -8.76 -5.31 -0.65
CA LEU A 39 -9.19 -5.73 0.69
C LEU A 39 -9.28 -7.25 0.78
N HIS A 40 -9.86 -7.89 -0.24
CA HIS A 40 -9.95 -9.34 -0.29
C HIS A 40 -8.56 -9.98 -0.29
N MET A 41 -7.65 -9.46 -1.11
CA MET A 41 -6.29 -9.97 -1.23
C MET A 41 -5.52 -9.80 0.09
N ALA A 42 -5.68 -8.67 0.76
CA ALA A 42 -5.03 -8.44 2.05
C ALA A 42 -5.41 -9.49 3.08
N LYS A 43 -6.69 -9.87 3.10
CA LYS A 43 -7.17 -10.88 4.04
C LYS A 43 -6.73 -12.29 3.64
N GLU A 44 -6.62 -12.55 2.34
CA GLU A 44 -6.24 -13.86 1.85
C GLU A 44 -4.75 -14.16 2.01
N VAL A 45 -3.88 -13.20 1.69
CA VAL A 45 -2.44 -13.45 1.71
C VAL A 45 -1.73 -12.97 2.95
N SER A 46 -2.36 -12.14 3.76
CA SER A 46 -1.77 -11.53 4.96
C SER A 46 -0.38 -10.96 4.65
N PRO A 47 -0.31 -9.90 3.84
CA PRO A 47 0.98 -9.34 3.44
C PRO A 47 1.73 -8.72 4.61
N ASP A 48 3.03 -8.57 4.43
CA ASP A 48 3.88 -7.91 5.43
C ASP A 48 3.83 -6.39 5.31
N LEU A 49 3.40 -5.88 4.16
CA LEU A 49 3.24 -4.45 3.91
C LEU A 49 2.28 -4.25 2.75
N ILE A 50 1.52 -3.15 2.77
CA ILE A 50 0.59 -2.79 1.70
C ILE A 50 0.95 -1.41 1.15
N ILE A 51 1.08 -1.31 -0.17
CA ILE A 51 1.18 -0.04 -0.88
C ILE A 51 -0.20 0.20 -1.46
N LEU A 52 -0.83 1.31 -1.10
CA LEU A 52 -2.25 1.52 -1.32
C LEU A 52 -2.55 2.89 -1.90
N ASP A 53 -3.13 2.93 -3.10
CA ASP A 53 -3.56 4.18 -3.72
C ASP A 53 -4.84 4.67 -3.06
N VAL A 54 -4.95 5.97 -2.86
CA VAL A 54 -6.13 6.60 -2.27
C VAL A 54 -7.31 6.59 -3.24
N MET A 55 -7.07 7.02 -4.48
CA MET A 55 -8.14 7.25 -5.46
C MET A 55 -8.37 6.05 -6.35
N MET A 56 -9.27 5.18 -5.92
CA MET A 56 -9.62 3.98 -6.70
C MET A 56 -11.12 3.80 -6.79
N PRO A 57 -11.58 3.10 -7.86
CA PRO A 57 -12.99 2.72 -7.97
C PRO A 57 -13.41 1.77 -6.84
N LYS A 58 -14.69 1.71 -6.57
CA LYS A 58 -15.36 0.84 -5.59
C LYS A 58 -15.09 1.24 -4.16
N ILE A 59 -13.96 0.89 -3.59
CA ILE A 59 -13.60 1.27 -2.21
C ILE A 59 -12.30 2.06 -2.27
N ASN A 60 -12.30 3.29 -1.75
CA ASN A 60 -11.09 4.10 -1.75
C ASN A 60 -10.08 3.61 -0.70
N GLY A 61 -8.83 4.07 -0.86
CA GLY A 61 -7.73 3.60 0.01
C GLY A 61 -7.92 3.93 1.47
N PHE A 62 -8.50 5.06 1.82
CA PHE A 62 -8.72 5.42 3.22
C PHE A 62 -9.65 4.43 3.91
N LYS A 63 -10.70 4.00 3.23
CA LYS A 63 -11.65 3.04 3.81
C LYS A 63 -10.99 1.68 4.03
N ILE A 64 -10.17 1.24 3.08
CA ILE A 64 -9.42 -0.01 3.21
C ILE A 64 -8.50 0.06 4.41
N CYS A 65 -7.76 1.15 4.54
CA CYS A 65 -6.83 1.34 5.65
C CYS A 65 -7.57 1.27 6.99
N ARG A 66 -8.70 1.98 7.10
CA ARG A 66 -9.50 1.96 8.31
C ARG A 66 -9.98 0.55 8.65
N LEU A 67 -10.50 -0.18 7.67
CA LEU A 67 -11.00 -1.53 7.89
C LEU A 67 -9.90 -2.47 8.39
N LEU A 68 -8.71 -2.35 7.84
CA LEU A 68 -7.58 -3.19 8.26
C LEU A 68 -7.02 -2.78 9.62
N LYS A 69 -6.90 -1.48 9.87
CA LYS A 69 -6.32 -0.99 11.13
C LYS A 69 -7.23 -1.24 12.33
N TYR A 70 -8.53 -1.35 12.12
CA TYR A 70 -9.47 -1.69 13.21
C TYR A 70 -9.70 -3.20 13.36
N ASP A 71 -9.01 -4.02 12.58
CA ASP A 71 -9.10 -5.47 12.68
C ASP A 71 -7.85 -5.99 13.41
N ASN A 72 -8.04 -6.65 14.53
CA ASN A 72 -6.92 -7.15 15.36
C ASN A 72 -5.97 -8.06 14.59
N LYS A 73 -6.46 -8.76 13.57
CA LYS A 73 -5.64 -9.67 12.78
C LYS A 73 -4.71 -8.93 11.82
N TYR A 74 -5.11 -7.73 11.34
CA TYR A 74 -4.39 -7.02 10.28
C TYR A 74 -3.83 -5.67 10.70
N LYS A 75 -4.13 -5.20 11.91
CA LYS A 75 -3.80 -3.84 12.35
C LYS A 75 -2.30 -3.51 12.36
N ASN A 76 -1.46 -4.52 12.45
CA ASN A 76 -0.01 -4.32 12.52
C ASN A 76 0.68 -4.30 11.15
N ILE A 77 -0.06 -4.51 10.07
CA ILE A 77 0.52 -4.45 8.74
C ILE A 77 0.80 -2.99 8.37
N PRO A 78 2.06 -2.62 8.06
CA PRO A 78 2.36 -1.25 7.62
C PRO A 78 1.64 -0.94 6.32
N ILE A 79 1.05 0.25 6.23
CA ILE A 79 0.36 0.71 5.02
C ILE A 79 1.01 2.00 4.55
N LEU A 80 1.56 1.97 3.33
CA LEU A 80 2.09 3.14 2.65
C LEU A 80 1.03 3.65 1.69
N MET A 81 0.49 4.83 1.97
CA MET A 81 -0.56 5.41 1.16
C MET A 81 0.06 6.26 0.04
N VAL A 82 -0.34 6.01 -1.19
CA VAL A 82 0.14 6.75 -2.35
C VAL A 82 -1.00 7.63 -2.87
N THR A 83 -0.75 8.92 -3.07
CA THR A 83 -1.79 9.84 -3.48
C THR A 83 -1.26 10.96 -4.37
N ALA A 84 -2.10 11.38 -5.34
CA ALA A 84 -1.84 12.56 -6.17
C ALA A 84 -2.46 13.83 -5.58
N ARG A 85 -3.19 13.70 -4.46
CA ARG A 85 -3.95 14.79 -3.87
C ARG A 85 -3.09 15.70 -2.99
N SER A 86 -3.64 16.86 -2.62
CA SER A 86 -3.00 17.78 -1.69
C SER A 86 -2.67 17.05 -0.38
N GLN A 87 -1.42 17.14 0.04
CA GLN A 87 -0.94 16.42 1.21
C GLN A 87 -1.64 16.79 2.52
N ASP A 88 -2.04 18.05 2.67
CA ASP A 88 -2.59 18.52 3.93
C ASP A 88 -3.94 17.88 4.27
N GLU A 89 -4.87 17.85 3.30
CA GLU A 89 -6.17 17.21 3.51
C GLU A 89 -6.03 15.70 3.69
N ASP A 90 -5.24 15.07 2.84
CA ASP A 90 -5.05 13.63 2.89
C ASP A 90 -4.35 13.20 4.17
N ARG A 91 -3.41 14.00 4.66
CA ARG A 91 -2.70 13.70 5.88
C ARG A 91 -3.61 13.66 7.10
N LEU A 92 -4.54 14.62 7.20
CA LEU A 92 -5.50 14.64 8.30
C LEU A 92 -6.40 13.40 8.28
N ILE A 93 -6.93 13.04 7.11
CA ILE A 93 -7.77 11.86 6.97
C ILE A 93 -6.96 10.59 7.25
N GLY A 94 -5.72 10.54 6.79
CA GLY A 94 -4.84 9.40 6.98
C GLY A 94 -4.47 9.16 8.44
N GLU A 95 -4.24 10.22 9.20
CA GLU A 95 -3.97 10.10 10.62
C GLU A 95 -5.14 9.45 11.35
N GLU A 96 -6.36 9.79 10.96
CA GLU A 96 -7.56 9.18 11.53
C GLU A 96 -7.70 7.71 11.13
N THR A 97 -7.22 7.33 9.95
CA THR A 97 -7.33 5.95 9.47
C THR A 97 -6.17 5.06 9.90
N GLY A 98 -5.12 5.64 10.46
CA GLY A 98 -3.97 4.88 10.96
C GLY A 98 -2.93 4.52 9.92
N VAL A 99 -2.87 5.27 8.80
CA VAL A 99 -1.86 5.02 7.77
C VAL A 99 -0.46 5.28 8.34
N ASP A 100 0.51 4.45 7.94
CA ASP A 100 1.86 4.55 8.46
C ASP A 100 2.71 5.59 7.76
N GLU A 101 2.50 5.79 6.45
CA GLU A 101 3.26 6.78 5.71
C GLU A 101 2.55 7.18 4.44
N TYR A 102 2.80 8.42 3.99
CA TYR A 102 2.27 8.97 2.74
C TYR A 102 3.38 9.12 1.71
N ILE A 103 3.03 8.85 0.46
CA ILE A 103 3.92 9.07 -0.68
C ILE A 103 3.10 9.79 -1.74
N THR A 104 3.60 10.93 -2.24
CA THR A 104 2.89 11.74 -3.23
C THR A 104 3.29 11.31 -4.64
N LYS A 105 2.30 11.17 -5.53
CA LYS A 105 2.55 10.96 -6.96
C LYS A 105 2.86 12.30 -7.62
N PRO A 106 3.80 12.38 -8.56
CA PRO A 106 4.67 11.28 -8.99
C PRO A 106 5.77 11.00 -7.96
N PHE A 107 6.21 9.76 -7.89
CA PHE A 107 7.26 9.34 -6.97
C PHE A 107 8.39 8.64 -7.74
N GLU A 108 9.56 8.58 -7.12
CA GLU A 108 10.68 7.80 -7.65
C GLU A 108 10.57 6.36 -7.16
N LEU A 109 10.80 5.39 -8.04
CA LEU A 109 10.72 3.98 -7.65
C LEU A 109 11.72 3.64 -6.53
N ASP A 110 12.91 4.24 -6.57
CA ASP A 110 13.92 4.03 -5.52
C ASP A 110 13.42 4.49 -4.16
N GLU A 111 12.64 5.55 -4.10
CA GLU A 111 12.06 6.06 -2.86
C GLU A 111 11.12 5.02 -2.24
N ILE A 112 10.27 4.41 -3.06
CA ILE A 112 9.36 3.37 -2.59
C ILE A 112 10.12 2.17 -2.08
N VAL A 113 11.13 1.70 -2.83
CA VAL A 113 11.93 0.55 -2.44
C VAL A 113 12.59 0.79 -1.09
N LYS A 114 13.18 1.97 -0.89
CA LYS A 114 13.84 2.31 0.37
C LYS A 114 12.87 2.31 1.55
N LYS A 115 11.67 2.83 1.35
CA LYS A 115 10.66 2.85 2.40
C LYS A 115 10.20 1.44 2.75
N VAL A 116 9.95 0.60 1.75
CA VAL A 116 9.57 -0.79 1.97
C VAL A 116 10.66 -1.53 2.73
N GLU A 117 11.90 -1.36 2.32
CA GLU A 117 13.05 -1.98 3.00
C GLU A 117 13.16 -1.49 4.45
N GLY A 118 12.92 -0.22 4.68
CA GLY A 118 12.94 0.35 6.02
C GLY A 118 11.93 -0.30 6.97
N TYR A 119 10.76 -0.67 6.46
CA TYR A 119 9.73 -1.33 7.27
C TYR A 119 9.98 -2.83 7.42
N LEU A 120 10.51 -3.50 6.40
CA LEU A 120 10.53 -4.95 6.36
C LEU A 120 11.89 -5.60 6.63
N ASN A 121 12.98 -4.85 6.49
CA ASN A 121 14.33 -5.40 6.66
C ASN A 121 15.02 -4.90 7.94
N LYS A 122 14.23 -4.55 8.92
CA LYS A 122 14.78 -4.13 10.21
C LYS A 122 15.29 -5.29 11.03
#